data_2fa2bc7818aceffa2deb11ddeb9b7f9a
#
_entry.id   2fa2bc7818aceffa2deb11ddeb9b7f9a
#
_cell.length_a   1.000
_cell.length_b   1.000
_cell.length_c   1.000
_cell.angle_alpha   90.00
_cell.angle_beta   90.00
_cell.angle_gamma   90.00
#
_symmetry.space_group_name_H-M   'P 1'
#
loop_
_entity.id
_entity.type
_entity.pdbx_description
1 polymer ?
#
loop_
_entity_poly.entity_id
_entity_poly.type
_entity_poly.pdbx_seq_one_letter_code
_entity_poly.pdbx_strand_id
1 'polypeptide(L)' 'MMDSQSEQILKYLQAGNALTPLEALRKFNCLRLGARIYDLRQLGYQINSRLITDEHTKKRYAIYSLV' A
#
# COMPACT_ATOMS: atom_id res chain seq x y z
N MET A 1 0.98 -17.85 -7.18
CA MET A 1 1.90 -16.91 -7.88
C MET A 1 1.41 -15.47 -7.66
N MET A 2 2.32 -14.57 -7.33
CA MET A 2 2.00 -13.17 -7.10
C MET A 2 1.93 -12.43 -8.43
N ASP A 3 0.93 -11.55 -8.62
CA ASP A 3 0.88 -10.78 -9.85
C ASP A 3 1.94 -9.68 -9.85
N SER A 4 2.20 -9.12 -11.02
CA SER A 4 3.24 -8.11 -11.21
C SER A 4 3.04 -6.87 -10.34
N GLN A 5 1.80 -6.44 -10.18
CA GLN A 5 1.47 -5.26 -9.39
C GLN A 5 1.77 -5.48 -7.91
N SER A 6 1.39 -6.64 -7.38
CA SER A 6 1.67 -6.98 -5.99
C SER A 6 3.18 -7.08 -5.74
N GLU A 7 3.93 -7.63 -6.70
CA GLU A 7 5.39 -7.69 -6.59
C GLU A 7 6.02 -6.30 -6.53
N GLN A 8 5.58 -5.40 -7.38
CA GLN A 8 6.09 -4.03 -7.40
C GLN A 8 5.81 -3.31 -6.09
N ILE A 9 4.61 -3.48 -5.58
CA ILE A 9 4.22 -2.89 -4.29
C ILE A 9 5.08 -3.47 -3.17
N LEU A 10 5.25 -4.78 -3.14
CA LEU A 10 6.06 -5.43 -2.13
C LEU A 10 7.50 -4.92 -2.14
N LYS A 11 8.11 -4.83 -3.31
CA LYS A 11 9.48 -4.32 -3.44
C LYS A 11 9.60 -2.90 -2.92
N TYR A 12 8.61 -2.08 -3.23
CA TYR A 12 8.60 -0.70 -2.77
C TYR A 12 8.56 -0.62 -1.23
N LEU A 13 7.71 -1.44 -0.62
CA LEU A 13 7.62 -1.50 0.83
C LEU A 13 8.88 -2.10 1.47
N GLN A 14 9.48 -3.10 0.82
CA GLN A 14 10.72 -3.73 1.31
C GLN A 14 11.90 -2.77 1.29
N ALA A 15 11.86 -1.77 0.42
CA ALA A 15 12.89 -0.73 0.37
C ALA A 15 12.76 0.28 1.52
N GLY A 16 11.78 0.10 2.40
CA GLY A 16 11.59 0.98 3.55
C GLY A 16 10.61 2.12 3.31
N ASN A 17 9.89 2.10 2.18
CA ASN A 17 8.95 3.16 1.85
C ASN A 17 7.57 2.87 2.41
N ALA A 18 6.84 3.92 2.71
CA ALA A 18 5.42 3.84 3.01
C ALA A 18 4.63 4.16 1.74
N LEU A 19 3.43 3.61 1.64
CA LEU A 19 2.63 3.73 0.41
C LEU A 19 1.20 4.13 0.73
N THR A 20 0.70 5.15 0.03
CA THR A 20 -0.69 5.59 0.12
C THR A 20 -1.45 5.14 -1.11
N PRO A 21 -2.81 5.11 -1.07
CA PRO A 21 -3.59 4.76 -2.26
C PRO A 21 -3.30 5.67 -3.46
N LEU A 22 -3.09 6.97 -3.22
CA LEU A 22 -2.79 7.90 -4.30
C LEU A 22 -1.44 7.61 -4.94
N GLU A 23 -0.43 7.31 -4.12
CA GLU A 23 0.88 6.95 -4.62
C GLU A 23 0.85 5.62 -5.38
N ALA A 24 0.06 4.67 -4.88
CA ALA A 24 -0.10 3.39 -5.57
C ALA A 24 -0.71 3.58 -6.95
N LEU A 25 -1.67 4.48 -7.07
CA LEU A 25 -2.27 4.80 -8.36
C LEU A 25 -1.25 5.44 -9.30
N ARG A 26 -0.48 6.40 -8.80
CA ARG A 26 0.48 7.14 -9.62
C ARG A 26 1.68 6.29 -10.02
N LYS A 27 2.21 5.49 -9.09
CA LYS A 27 3.46 4.75 -9.32
C LYS A 27 3.21 3.39 -9.95
N PHE A 28 2.12 2.73 -9.60
CA PHE A 28 1.88 1.35 -10.00
C PHE A 28 0.57 1.18 -10.74
N ASN A 29 -0.15 2.26 -11.00
CA ASN A 29 -1.46 2.23 -11.64
C ASN A 29 -2.41 1.29 -10.89
N CYS A 30 -2.32 1.27 -9.58
CA CYS A 30 -3.11 0.40 -8.72
C CYS A 30 -4.31 1.16 -8.16
N LEU A 31 -5.50 0.75 -8.58
CA LEU A 31 -6.73 1.38 -8.13
C LEU A 31 -7.25 0.79 -6.82
N ARG A 32 -6.81 -0.41 -6.47
CA ARG A 32 -7.32 -1.14 -5.31
C ARG A 32 -6.17 -1.59 -4.41
N LEU A 33 -5.49 -0.60 -3.83
CA LEU A 33 -4.33 -0.89 -2.98
C LEU A 33 -4.70 -1.81 -1.82
N GLY A 34 -5.85 -1.59 -1.19
CA GLY A 34 -6.28 -2.44 -0.07
C GLY A 34 -6.35 -3.91 -0.43
N ALA A 35 -6.79 -4.22 -1.66
CA ALA A 35 -6.85 -5.60 -2.12
C ALA A 35 -5.45 -6.18 -2.29
N ARG A 36 -4.51 -5.39 -2.81
CA ARG A 36 -3.11 -5.85 -2.95
C ARG A 36 -2.46 -6.06 -1.59
N ILE A 37 -2.74 -5.18 -0.65
CA ILE A 37 -2.24 -5.33 0.73
C ILE A 37 -2.80 -6.59 1.37
N TYR A 38 -4.09 -6.85 1.16
CA TYR A 38 -4.72 -8.07 1.66
C TYR A 38 -4.00 -9.32 1.11
N ASP A 39 -3.76 -9.34 -0.20
CA ASP A 39 -3.08 -10.46 -0.85
C ASP A 39 -1.69 -10.69 -0.25
N LEU A 40 -0.93 -9.61 -0.04
CA LEU A 40 0.40 -9.72 0.54
C LEU A 40 0.36 -10.23 1.99
N ARG A 41 -0.63 -9.79 2.76
CA ARG A 41 -0.81 -10.27 4.13
C ARG A 41 -1.13 -11.76 4.16
N GLN A 42 -1.91 -12.24 3.19
CA GLN A 42 -2.22 -13.67 3.08
C GLN A 42 -0.98 -14.49 2.79
N LEU A 43 0.02 -13.91 2.15
CA LEU A 43 1.29 -14.57 1.89
C LEU A 43 2.25 -14.53 3.08
N GLY A 44 1.88 -13.88 4.17
CA GLY A 44 2.66 -13.85 5.39
C GLY A 44 3.43 -12.57 5.65
N TYR A 45 3.32 -11.57 4.78
CA TYR A 45 3.99 -10.29 5.00
C TYR A 45 3.23 -9.47 6.03
N GLN A 46 3.98 -8.92 6.99
CA GLN A 46 3.39 -8.10 8.04
C GLN A 46 3.40 -6.64 7.60
N ILE A 47 2.23 -6.15 7.24
CA ILE A 47 2.07 -4.80 6.74
C ILE A 47 1.21 -4.00 7.70
N ASN A 48 1.78 -2.92 8.23
CA ASN A 48 1.08 -1.97 9.08
C ASN A 48 0.23 -1.03 8.23
N SER A 49 -0.89 -0.61 8.78
CA SER A 49 -1.67 0.47 8.20
C SER A 49 -1.92 1.53 9.26
N ARG A 50 -1.82 2.79 8.88
CA ARG A 50 -2.14 3.93 9.73
C ARG A 50 -3.13 4.80 9.01
N LEU A 51 -4.12 5.29 9.74
CA LEU A 51 -5.11 6.19 9.18
C LEU A 51 -4.64 7.63 9.38
N ILE A 52 -4.58 8.37 8.29
CA ILE A 52 -4.13 9.76 8.29
C ILE A 52 -5.25 10.64 7.80
N THR A 53 -5.45 11.80 8.43
CA THR A 53 -6.43 12.78 8.01
C THR A 53 -5.73 13.93 7.31
N ASP A 54 -6.15 14.21 6.07
CA ASP A 54 -5.65 15.35 5.32
C ASP A 54 -6.27 16.61 5.91
N GLU A 55 -5.44 17.55 6.37
CA GLU A 55 -5.91 18.77 7.01
C GLU A 55 -6.67 19.71 6.06
N HIS A 56 -6.32 19.65 4.77
CA HIS A 56 -6.94 20.52 3.77
C HIS A 56 -8.31 20.03 3.33
N THR A 57 -8.41 18.74 3.03
CA THR A 57 -9.65 18.16 2.47
C THR A 57 -10.50 17.49 3.54
N LYS A 58 -9.96 17.27 4.74
CA LYS A 58 -10.59 16.51 5.82
C LYS A 58 -10.89 15.07 5.46
N LYS A 59 -10.28 14.56 4.39
CA LYS A 59 -10.42 13.17 3.97
C LYS A 59 -9.40 12.31 4.70
N ARG A 60 -9.81 11.07 4.97
CA ARG A 60 -8.93 10.09 5.61
C ARG A 60 -8.40 9.12 4.56
N TYR A 61 -7.17 8.72 4.74
CA TYR A 61 -6.57 7.70 3.89
C TYR A 61 -5.61 6.85 4.70
N ALA A 62 -5.39 5.62 4.26
CA ALA A 62 -4.48 4.72 4.93
C ALA A 62 -3.09 4.84 4.32
N ILE A 63 -2.06 4.74 5.17
CA ILE A 63 -0.68 4.62 4.70
C ILE A 63 -0.15 3.28 5.17
N TYR A 64 0.49 2.54 4.27
CA TYR A 64 0.95 1.18 4.51
C TYR A 64 2.47 1.12 4.53
N SER A 65 3.00 0.31 5.42
CA SER A 65 4.45 0.07 5.50
C SER A 65 4.71 -1.32 6.04
N LEU A 66 5.86 -1.89 5.70
CA LEU A 66 6.27 -3.16 6.29
C LEU A 66 6.74 -2.95 7.72
N VAL A 67 6.42 -3.93 8.55
CA VAL A 67 6.89 -3.95 9.93
C VAL A 67 8.36 -4.32 10.00
#